data_75112f6634e25dda31dadf061dbf6533
#
_entry.id   75112f6634e25dda31dadf061dbf6533
#
_cell.length_a   1.000
_cell.length_b   1.000
_cell.length_c   1.000
_cell.angle_alpha   90.00
_cell.angle_beta   90.00
_cell.angle_gamma   90.00
#
_symmetry.space_group_name_H-M   'P 1'
#
loop_
_entity.id
_entity.type
_entity.pdbx_description
1 polymer ?
#
loop_
_entity_poly.entity_id
_entity_poly.type
_entity_poly.pdbx_seq_one_letter_code
_entity_poly.pdbx_strand_id
1 'polypeptide(L)'
;MIIADPRVPKDKQGKVSALPALNIDLPATFVDWAGLVSPERFDGRSLKPIVDGDEPSNWRSDTFHEHFAVRHRIPAYEGIRTPTHKYVRYVDHNTEFLHDLKKDPDELINHANDPKYAEILEKLRKRTNQRVKELGGPLDPPKQEFTASTSPHPEASAAVTLKPDKEGFVYPFNGKNLKGWTGDKKYWSVKEGALTGVTDGSLKKNRFITWNASTIRNFELQVTVKFTDKANSGIQYRSKMLPEIGLDVAGGYQCDIMARENMNGMAYEERGRRILSYTGQKVIVDQKGQPWVIGEMPVKKFPPNVWHEYRISVRGNHHQHWIDGHKTADFIDLDENSRALDGILGFQVHVGPAMQIQFKDIRMKHLPDNLPLRSSVDTKIPPSAYGVRPQGTPKNGWTAPFYRNQN
;
A
#
# COMPACT_ATOMS: atom_id res chain seq x y z
N MET A 1 10.06 5.75 21.11
CA MET A 1 9.53 6.21 22.42
C MET A 1 10.46 7.32 22.93
N ILE A 2 9.93 8.36 23.56
CA ILE A 2 10.72 9.41 24.23
C ILE A 2 10.33 9.40 25.70
N ILE A 3 11.32 9.31 26.60
CA ILE A 3 11.13 9.34 28.05
C ILE A 3 12.04 10.42 28.62
N ALA A 4 11.49 11.30 29.45
CA ALA A 4 12.24 12.31 30.18
C ALA A 4 12.03 12.12 31.68
N ASP A 5 13.11 11.86 32.40
CA ASP A 5 13.13 11.84 33.86
C ASP A 5 14.07 12.94 34.37
N PRO A 6 13.56 14.00 35.03
CA PRO A 6 14.39 15.11 35.51
C PRO A 6 15.39 14.72 36.61
N ARG A 7 15.24 13.54 37.19
CA ARG A 7 16.15 12.99 38.21
C ARG A 7 17.42 12.41 37.62
N VAL A 8 17.40 12.07 36.32
CA VAL A 8 18.58 11.55 35.60
C VAL A 8 19.65 12.68 35.52
N PRO A 9 20.92 12.41 35.85
CA PRO A 9 22.01 13.38 35.73
C PRO A 9 22.10 13.96 34.31
N LYS A 10 22.43 15.26 34.21
CA LYS A 10 22.46 15.99 32.93
C LYS A 10 23.36 15.36 31.86
N ASP A 11 24.47 14.78 32.26
CA ASP A 11 25.43 14.07 31.39
C ASP A 11 24.89 12.76 30.84
N LYS A 12 23.83 12.23 31.44
CA LYS A 12 23.10 11.02 30.97
C LYS A 12 21.81 11.33 30.21
N GLN A 13 21.37 12.59 30.20
CA GLN A 13 20.17 13.01 29.45
C GLN A 13 20.42 13.12 27.94
N GLY A 14 19.35 13.06 27.15
CA GLY A 14 19.41 13.26 25.69
C GLY A 14 20.07 12.12 24.91
N LYS A 15 20.29 10.98 25.53
CA LYS A 15 20.86 9.79 24.88
C LYS A 15 19.81 9.03 24.06
N VAL A 16 20.26 8.37 23.00
CA VAL A 16 19.47 7.48 22.17
C VAL A 16 19.92 6.05 22.42
N SER A 17 18.99 5.17 22.79
CA SER A 17 19.24 3.73 22.91
C SER A 17 18.69 3.01 21.69
N ALA A 18 19.43 2.03 21.17
CA ALA A 18 18.98 1.11 20.12
C ALA A 18 18.25 -0.13 20.68
N LEU A 19 18.15 -0.25 21.99
CA LEU A 19 17.48 -1.38 22.63
C LEU A 19 15.96 -1.36 22.37
N PRO A 20 15.33 -2.47 22.02
CA PRO A 20 13.90 -2.53 21.74
C PRO A 20 13.06 -2.18 22.99
N ALA A 21 12.22 -1.15 22.87
CA ALA A 21 11.28 -0.72 23.91
C ALA A 21 9.84 -0.85 23.40
N LEU A 22 8.97 -1.38 24.23
CA LEU A 22 7.55 -1.62 23.94
C LEU A 22 6.65 -0.80 24.88
N ASN A 23 5.42 -0.55 24.46
CA ASN A 23 4.42 0.10 25.32
C ASN A 23 4.09 -0.69 26.57
N ILE A 24 4.17 -2.03 26.52
CA ILE A 24 3.97 -2.92 27.69
C ILE A 24 5.07 -2.78 28.75
N ASP A 25 6.18 -2.12 28.43
CA ASP A 25 7.26 -1.83 29.38
C ASP A 25 6.92 -0.66 30.32
N LEU A 26 5.99 0.21 29.91
CA LEU A 26 5.64 1.39 30.71
C LEU A 26 5.06 1.04 32.08
N PRO A 27 4.10 0.11 32.23
CA PRO A 27 3.60 -0.29 33.54
C PRO A 27 4.70 -0.78 34.48
N ALA A 28 5.60 -1.65 33.98
CA ALA A 28 6.74 -2.15 34.77
C ALA A 28 7.69 -1.01 35.18
N THR A 29 7.90 -0.04 34.28
CA THR A 29 8.73 1.14 34.55
C THR A 29 8.13 2.03 35.62
N PHE A 30 6.80 2.26 35.61
CA PHE A 30 6.15 3.08 36.61
C PHE A 30 6.18 2.42 37.99
N VAL A 31 6.00 1.10 38.06
CA VAL A 31 6.10 0.33 39.32
C VAL A 31 7.51 0.41 39.90
N ASP A 32 8.53 0.26 39.04
CA ASP A 32 9.95 0.38 39.44
C ASP A 32 10.29 1.80 39.93
N TRP A 33 9.83 2.83 39.24
CA TRP A 33 10.00 4.22 39.68
C TRP A 33 9.32 4.52 41.04
N ALA A 34 8.25 3.79 41.34
CA ALA A 34 7.59 3.86 42.64
C ALA A 34 8.31 3.08 43.74
N GLY A 35 9.43 2.40 43.41
CA GLY A 35 10.17 1.56 44.35
C GLY A 35 9.44 0.26 44.72
N LEU A 36 8.52 -0.19 43.84
CA LEU A 36 7.73 -1.40 44.06
C LEU A 36 8.23 -2.53 43.15
N VAL A 37 7.93 -3.78 43.53
CA VAL A 37 8.22 -4.94 42.70
C VAL A 37 7.13 -5.13 41.65
N SER A 38 7.51 -5.28 40.38
CA SER A 38 6.57 -5.57 39.31
C SER A 38 5.88 -6.92 39.54
N PRO A 39 4.55 -7.00 39.36
CA PRO A 39 3.83 -8.27 39.41
C PRO A 39 4.35 -9.25 38.33
N GLU A 40 4.40 -10.55 38.64
CA GLU A 40 4.83 -11.59 37.71
C GLU A 40 4.03 -11.63 36.41
N ARG A 41 2.77 -11.16 36.43
CA ARG A 41 1.90 -11.07 35.26
C ARG A 41 2.27 -9.97 34.26
N PHE A 42 3.29 -9.16 34.52
CA PHE A 42 3.74 -8.13 33.60
C PHE A 42 4.74 -8.75 32.59
N ASP A 43 4.35 -8.76 31.33
CA ASP A 43 5.24 -9.20 30.22
C ASP A 43 6.29 -8.13 29.87
N GLY A 44 6.04 -6.89 30.25
CA GLY A 44 6.96 -5.76 30.06
C GLY A 44 8.12 -5.76 31.03
N ARG A 45 9.20 -5.10 30.66
CA ARG A 45 10.41 -4.89 31.49
C ARG A 45 10.56 -3.42 31.81
N SER A 46 11.02 -3.10 33.02
CA SER A 46 11.30 -1.70 33.38
C SER A 46 12.33 -1.09 32.45
N LEU A 47 12.00 0.06 31.86
CA LEU A 47 12.90 0.88 31.05
C LEU A 47 13.82 1.76 31.93
N LYS A 48 13.62 1.75 33.26
CA LYS A 48 14.37 2.61 34.19
C LYS A 48 15.89 2.47 34.01
N PRO A 49 16.49 1.27 33.93
CA PRO A 49 17.94 1.16 33.71
C PRO A 49 18.41 1.86 32.45
N ILE A 50 17.64 1.71 31.34
CA ILE A 50 17.97 2.37 30.05
C ILE A 50 17.85 3.88 30.18
N VAL A 51 16.81 4.37 30.87
CA VAL A 51 16.62 5.81 31.12
C VAL A 51 17.75 6.37 32.00
N ASP A 52 18.21 5.59 32.98
CA ASP A 52 19.36 5.94 33.83
C ASP A 52 20.70 5.86 33.10
N GLY A 53 20.68 5.45 31.84
CA GLY A 53 21.84 5.41 30.94
C GLY A 53 22.64 4.10 30.97
N ASP A 54 22.05 3.04 31.50
CA ASP A 54 22.63 1.70 31.48
C ASP A 54 22.24 0.95 30.20
N GLU A 55 23.07 -0.02 29.78
CA GLU A 55 22.78 -0.96 28.69
C GLU A 55 22.73 -2.39 29.25
N PRO A 56 21.56 -2.86 29.72
CA PRO A 56 21.43 -4.19 30.30
C PRO A 56 21.82 -5.28 29.29
N SER A 57 22.82 -6.09 29.62
CA SER A 57 23.33 -7.18 28.74
C SER A 57 22.30 -8.28 28.47
N ASN A 58 21.32 -8.44 29.34
CA ASN A 58 20.24 -9.42 29.23
C ASN A 58 18.96 -8.83 28.61
N TRP A 59 19.05 -7.66 27.95
CA TRP A 59 17.89 -7.07 27.30
C TRP A 59 17.40 -7.92 26.14
N ARG A 60 16.13 -7.75 25.78
CA ARG A 60 15.54 -8.51 24.67
C ARG A 60 16.22 -8.18 23.34
N SER A 61 16.50 -9.22 22.54
CA SER A 61 17.04 -9.08 21.18
C SER A 61 15.96 -9.12 20.10
N ASP A 62 14.73 -9.46 20.49
CA ASP A 62 13.57 -9.51 19.61
C ASP A 62 12.32 -8.97 20.31
N THR A 63 11.30 -8.62 19.53
CA THR A 63 9.98 -8.26 20.02
C THR A 63 8.93 -9.15 19.37
N PHE A 64 8.02 -9.67 20.18
CA PHE A 64 6.86 -10.43 19.71
C PHE A 64 5.67 -9.49 19.54
N HIS A 65 4.96 -9.64 18.43
CA HIS A 65 3.78 -8.86 18.07
C HIS A 65 2.65 -9.80 17.70
N GLU A 66 1.46 -9.51 18.22
CA GLU A 66 0.26 -10.25 17.90
C GLU A 66 -0.95 -9.32 17.78
N HIS A 67 -1.91 -9.73 16.95
CA HIS A 67 -3.19 -9.05 16.80
C HIS A 67 -4.29 -10.07 16.57
N PHE A 68 -5.22 -10.17 17.52
CA PHE A 68 -6.36 -11.09 17.45
C PHE A 68 -7.71 -10.39 17.59
N ALA A 69 -7.71 -9.08 17.88
CA ALA A 69 -8.93 -8.29 17.99
C ALA A 69 -9.40 -7.80 16.62
N VAL A 70 -10.72 -7.58 16.51
CA VAL A 70 -11.33 -6.94 15.32
C VAL A 70 -10.95 -7.60 13.98
N ARG A 71 -10.87 -8.93 13.95
CA ARG A 71 -10.47 -9.76 12.79
C ARG A 71 -11.18 -9.43 11.47
N HIS A 72 -12.39 -8.89 11.55
CA HIS A 72 -13.14 -8.48 10.35
C HIS A 72 -12.56 -7.22 9.67
N ARG A 73 -11.68 -6.48 10.35
CA ARG A 73 -11.00 -5.28 9.84
C ARG A 73 -9.51 -5.51 9.61
N ILE A 74 -8.86 -6.19 10.54
CA ILE A 74 -7.43 -6.50 10.49
C ILE A 74 -7.30 -8.01 10.68
N PRO A 75 -6.72 -8.76 9.71
CA PRO A 75 -6.52 -10.19 9.87
C PRO A 75 -5.69 -10.51 11.12
N ALA A 76 -6.02 -11.61 11.81
CA ALA A 76 -5.25 -12.06 12.95
C ALA A 76 -3.83 -12.43 12.53
N TYR A 77 -2.83 -11.91 13.24
CA TYR A 77 -1.43 -12.19 12.97
C TYR A 77 -0.61 -12.32 14.26
N GLU A 78 0.51 -12.99 14.14
CA GLU A 78 1.57 -13.06 15.13
C GLU A 78 2.94 -13.07 14.45
N GLY A 79 3.97 -12.60 15.13
CA GLY A 79 5.30 -12.53 14.52
C GLY A 79 6.37 -11.96 15.41
N ILE A 80 7.60 -11.99 14.89
CA ILE A 80 8.81 -11.53 15.55
C ILE A 80 9.49 -10.45 14.73
N ARG A 81 9.88 -9.37 15.41
CA ARG A 81 10.76 -8.36 14.87
C ARG A 81 12.10 -8.41 15.59
N THR A 82 13.19 -8.49 14.84
CA THR A 82 14.58 -8.32 15.27
C THR A 82 15.13 -7.00 14.73
N PRO A 83 16.35 -6.57 15.09
CA PRO A 83 16.97 -5.40 14.49
C PRO A 83 17.21 -5.50 12.98
N THR A 84 17.18 -6.72 12.42
CA THR A 84 17.54 -6.95 11.01
C THR A 84 16.43 -7.55 10.18
N HIS A 85 15.46 -8.22 10.78
CA HIS A 85 14.39 -8.91 10.06
C HIS A 85 13.06 -8.77 10.80
N LYS A 86 11.97 -8.79 10.05
CA LYS A 86 10.61 -8.91 10.57
C LYS A 86 9.94 -10.11 9.91
N TYR A 87 9.41 -10.98 10.74
CA TYR A 87 8.60 -12.13 10.33
C TYR A 87 7.19 -11.98 10.90
N VAL A 88 6.19 -12.19 10.07
CA VAL A 88 4.77 -12.17 10.44
C VAL A 88 4.05 -13.31 9.76
N ARG A 89 3.17 -14.01 10.49
CA ARG A 89 2.24 -14.98 9.92
C ARG A 89 0.79 -14.58 10.22
N TYR A 90 -0.05 -14.65 9.20
CA TYR A 90 -1.48 -14.38 9.32
C TYR A 90 -2.22 -15.68 9.58
N VAL A 91 -2.74 -15.83 10.81
CA VAL A 91 -3.31 -17.09 11.32
C VAL A 91 -4.52 -17.55 10.51
N ASP A 92 -5.39 -16.62 10.09
CA ASP A 92 -6.62 -16.94 9.36
C ASP A 92 -6.39 -17.25 7.87
N HIS A 93 -5.20 -16.95 7.33
CA HIS A 93 -4.92 -17.01 5.89
C HIS A 93 -3.78 -17.95 5.52
N ASN A 94 -3.11 -18.56 6.49
CA ASN A 94 -1.91 -19.38 6.30
C ASN A 94 -0.85 -18.70 5.40
N THR A 95 -0.59 -17.43 5.67
CA THR A 95 0.33 -16.60 4.88
C THR A 95 1.42 -16.03 5.74
N GLU A 96 2.63 -15.99 5.20
CA GLU A 96 3.81 -15.52 5.91
C GLU A 96 4.50 -14.39 5.15
N PHE A 97 5.08 -13.47 5.92
CA PHE A 97 5.91 -12.39 5.41
C PHE A 97 7.25 -12.37 6.14
N LEU A 98 8.30 -12.20 5.39
CA LEU A 98 9.66 -12.01 5.90
C LEU A 98 10.28 -10.79 5.21
N HIS A 99 10.68 -9.81 5.99
CA HIS A 99 11.33 -8.60 5.50
C HIS A 99 12.74 -8.48 6.04
N ASP A 100 13.69 -8.08 5.18
CA ASP A 100 15.07 -7.73 5.53
C ASP A 100 15.15 -6.23 5.80
N LEU A 101 14.99 -5.82 7.05
CA LEU A 101 14.90 -4.42 7.46
C LEU A 101 16.18 -3.60 7.23
N LYS A 102 17.31 -4.26 6.94
CA LYS A 102 18.56 -3.56 6.59
C LYS A 102 18.60 -3.17 5.11
N LYS A 103 18.08 -4.03 4.24
CA LYS A 103 18.06 -3.81 2.79
C LYS A 103 16.77 -3.14 2.33
N ASP A 104 15.69 -3.38 3.04
CA ASP A 104 14.34 -2.93 2.74
C ASP A 104 13.65 -2.42 4.02
N PRO A 105 14.04 -1.23 4.54
CA PRO A 105 13.47 -0.66 5.75
C PRO A 105 11.98 -0.31 5.61
N ASP A 106 11.49 -0.16 4.38
CA ASP A 106 10.09 0.14 4.08
C ASP A 106 9.22 -1.12 3.92
N GLU A 107 9.81 -2.32 4.12
CA GLU A 107 9.10 -3.61 4.11
C GLU A 107 8.32 -3.90 2.80
N LEU A 108 8.86 -3.49 1.67
CA LEU A 108 8.22 -3.61 0.35
C LEU A 108 8.35 -5.01 -0.27
N ILE A 109 9.40 -5.77 0.14
CA ILE A 109 9.73 -7.06 -0.44
C ILE A 109 9.47 -8.16 0.59
N ASN A 110 8.60 -9.12 0.22
CA ASN A 110 8.39 -10.32 1.02
C ASN A 110 9.36 -11.43 0.59
N HIS A 111 10.28 -11.82 1.46
CA HIS A 111 11.26 -12.88 1.24
C HIS A 111 10.83 -14.27 1.78
N ALA A 112 9.61 -14.46 2.22
CA ALA A 112 9.14 -15.72 2.80
C ALA A 112 9.25 -16.91 1.82
N ASN A 113 9.28 -16.66 0.52
CA ASN A 113 9.46 -17.69 -0.51
C ASN A 113 10.82 -17.64 -1.23
N ASP A 114 11.74 -16.78 -0.78
CA ASP A 114 13.10 -16.72 -1.35
C ASP A 114 13.99 -17.78 -0.70
N PRO A 115 14.54 -18.77 -1.46
CA PRO A 115 15.43 -19.80 -0.92
C PRO A 115 16.64 -19.25 -0.17
N LYS A 116 17.11 -18.05 -0.53
CA LYS A 116 18.23 -17.39 0.16
C LYS A 116 17.94 -17.01 1.60
N TYR A 117 16.67 -16.88 1.94
CA TYR A 117 16.18 -16.51 3.26
C TYR A 117 15.56 -17.68 4.03
N ALA A 118 15.59 -18.92 3.47
CA ALA A 118 14.94 -20.09 4.07
C ALA A 118 15.40 -20.38 5.51
N GLU A 119 16.70 -20.27 5.77
CA GLU A 119 17.27 -20.51 7.12
C GLU A 119 16.78 -19.46 8.14
N ILE A 120 16.76 -18.19 7.74
CA ILE A 120 16.28 -17.09 8.58
C ILE A 120 14.77 -17.24 8.83
N LEU A 121 14.01 -17.57 7.81
CA LEU A 121 12.57 -17.81 7.92
C LEU A 121 12.28 -18.94 8.94
N GLU A 122 12.96 -20.06 8.84
CA GLU A 122 12.80 -21.19 9.75
C GLU A 122 13.18 -20.84 11.20
N LYS A 123 14.26 -20.09 11.36
CA LYS A 123 14.68 -19.59 12.68
C LYS A 123 13.59 -18.69 13.31
N LEU A 124 13.02 -17.77 12.54
CA LEU A 124 12.00 -16.86 13.05
C LEU A 124 10.66 -17.55 13.28
N ARG A 125 10.28 -18.56 12.48
CA ARG A 125 9.15 -19.45 12.74
C ARG A 125 9.27 -20.15 14.10
N LYS A 126 10.43 -20.82 14.34
CA LYS A 126 10.72 -21.49 15.62
C LYS A 126 10.66 -20.52 16.78
N ARG A 127 11.24 -19.33 16.61
CA ARG A 127 11.22 -18.31 17.66
C ARG A 127 9.80 -17.79 17.94
N THR A 128 8.98 -17.59 16.90
CA THR A 128 7.57 -17.23 17.05
C THR A 128 6.80 -18.30 17.81
N ASN A 129 6.95 -19.58 17.43
CA ASN A 129 6.31 -20.70 18.12
C ASN A 129 6.72 -20.80 19.58
N GLN A 130 8.00 -20.55 19.87
CA GLN A 130 8.51 -20.52 21.26
C GLN A 130 7.83 -19.40 22.06
N ARG A 131 7.73 -18.17 21.50
CA ARG A 131 7.09 -17.05 22.19
C ARG A 131 5.60 -17.28 22.43
N VAL A 132 4.90 -17.82 21.44
CA VAL A 132 3.48 -18.21 21.59
C VAL A 132 3.32 -19.21 22.75
N LYS A 133 4.20 -20.22 22.83
CA LYS A 133 4.17 -21.20 23.92
C LYS A 133 4.47 -20.55 25.28
N GLU A 134 5.46 -19.66 25.36
CA GLU A 134 5.84 -18.92 26.58
C GLU A 134 4.69 -18.06 27.10
N LEU A 135 3.84 -17.55 26.21
CA LEU A 135 2.66 -16.71 26.54
C LEU A 135 1.37 -17.52 26.79
N GLY A 136 1.46 -18.84 26.96
CA GLY A 136 0.31 -19.66 27.31
C GLY A 136 -0.32 -20.45 26.17
N GLY A 137 0.30 -20.43 25.00
CA GLY A 137 -0.15 -21.13 23.80
C GLY A 137 -0.93 -20.22 22.85
N PRO A 138 -1.34 -20.73 21.69
CA PRO A 138 -2.07 -19.94 20.70
C PRO A 138 -3.43 -19.51 21.26
N LEU A 139 -3.75 -18.21 21.15
CA LEU A 139 -5.07 -17.67 21.54
C LEU A 139 -6.19 -18.27 20.70
N ASP A 140 -5.85 -18.75 19.50
CA ASP A 140 -6.71 -19.48 18.59
C ASP A 140 -5.81 -20.50 17.85
N PRO A 141 -6.02 -21.81 17.99
CA PRO A 141 -5.21 -22.78 17.27
C PRO A 141 -5.31 -22.52 15.78
N PRO A 142 -4.20 -22.46 15.05
CA PRO A 142 -4.24 -22.32 13.60
C PRO A 142 -5.04 -23.48 13.03
N LYS A 143 -5.92 -23.20 12.08
CA LYS A 143 -6.75 -24.21 11.41
C LYS A 143 -5.91 -25.23 10.62
N GLN A 144 -4.64 -24.94 10.41
CA GLN A 144 -3.63 -25.81 9.80
C GLN A 144 -2.26 -25.55 10.45
N GLU A 145 -1.45 -26.60 10.63
CA GLU A 145 -0.04 -26.40 10.98
C GLU A 145 0.66 -25.55 9.92
N PHE A 146 1.46 -24.58 10.37
CA PHE A 146 2.37 -23.86 9.48
C PHE A 146 3.53 -24.79 9.11
N THR A 147 3.26 -25.74 8.25
CA THR A 147 4.27 -26.43 7.46
C THR A 147 4.72 -25.49 6.36
N ALA A 148 5.95 -25.65 5.85
CA ALA A 148 6.40 -24.90 4.68
C ALA A 148 5.28 -24.89 3.65
N SER A 149 4.70 -23.74 3.40
CA SER A 149 3.53 -23.61 2.54
C SER A 149 3.88 -24.16 1.17
N THR A 150 3.37 -25.34 0.87
CA THR A 150 3.38 -25.92 -0.49
C THR A 150 2.23 -25.37 -1.33
N SER A 151 1.37 -24.53 -0.74
CA SER A 151 0.51 -23.70 -1.55
C SER A 151 1.39 -22.66 -2.22
N PRO A 152 1.55 -22.69 -3.53
CA PRO A 152 2.23 -21.60 -4.18
C PRO A 152 1.41 -20.36 -3.92
N HIS A 153 1.83 -19.49 -2.99
CA HIS A 153 1.73 -18.08 -3.31
C HIS A 153 2.22 -18.02 -4.75
N PRO A 154 1.49 -17.42 -5.68
CA PRO A 154 2.05 -17.26 -7.01
C PRO A 154 3.45 -16.74 -6.77
N GLU A 155 4.46 -17.53 -7.14
CA GLU A 155 5.86 -17.23 -6.92
C GLU A 155 6.01 -15.74 -7.06
N ALA A 156 6.55 -15.06 -6.04
CA ALA A 156 7.11 -13.74 -6.25
C ALA A 156 8.14 -13.97 -7.36
N SER A 157 7.63 -13.86 -8.58
CA SER A 157 8.40 -14.14 -9.79
C SER A 157 9.56 -13.19 -9.66
N ALA A 158 10.76 -13.73 -9.60
CA ALA A 158 12.01 -12.99 -9.52
C ALA A 158 11.85 -11.73 -10.35
N ALA A 159 12.14 -10.57 -9.76
CA ALA A 159 11.91 -9.27 -10.38
C ALA A 159 12.35 -9.36 -11.84
N VAL A 160 11.39 -9.35 -12.77
CA VAL A 160 11.69 -9.55 -14.18
C VAL A 160 12.32 -8.25 -14.66
N THR A 161 13.65 -8.24 -14.74
CA THR A 161 14.35 -7.11 -15.35
C THR A 161 14.01 -7.13 -16.84
N LEU A 162 13.06 -6.31 -17.23
CA LEU A 162 12.67 -6.16 -18.63
C LEU A 162 13.68 -5.24 -19.31
N LYS A 163 14.18 -5.67 -20.47
CA LYS A 163 15.02 -4.80 -21.30
C LYS A 163 14.13 -3.82 -22.07
N PRO A 164 14.42 -2.51 -22.01
CA PRO A 164 13.70 -1.53 -22.80
C PRO A 164 13.91 -1.76 -24.31
N ASP A 165 12.89 -1.43 -25.10
CA ASP A 165 13.01 -1.32 -26.55
C ASP A 165 13.79 -0.05 -26.97
N LYS A 166 13.88 0.20 -28.28
CA LYS A 166 14.60 1.36 -28.84
C LYS A 166 14.00 2.71 -28.41
N GLU A 167 12.73 2.74 -28.05
CA GLU A 167 12.01 3.93 -27.57
C GLU A 167 12.08 4.06 -26.04
N GLY A 168 12.64 3.08 -25.34
CA GLY A 168 12.78 3.02 -23.89
C GLY A 168 11.57 2.43 -23.16
N PHE A 169 10.65 1.76 -23.87
CA PHE A 169 9.52 1.08 -23.27
C PHE A 169 9.86 -0.36 -22.85
N VAL A 170 9.38 -0.75 -21.69
CA VAL A 170 9.31 -2.14 -21.22
C VAL A 170 7.87 -2.65 -21.32
N TYR A 171 7.73 -3.97 -21.44
CA TYR A 171 6.43 -4.63 -21.61
C TYR A 171 6.13 -5.55 -20.43
N PRO A 172 5.45 -5.04 -19.39
CA PRO A 172 5.17 -5.79 -18.15
C PRO A 172 4.35 -7.06 -18.32
N PHE A 173 3.59 -7.16 -19.40
CA PHE A 173 2.72 -8.30 -19.68
C PHE A 173 3.06 -8.96 -21.03
N ASN A 174 3.18 -10.29 -21.01
CA ASN A 174 3.61 -11.07 -22.18
C ASN A 174 2.46 -11.58 -23.07
N GLY A 175 1.20 -11.28 -22.73
CA GLY A 175 0.00 -11.73 -23.43
C GLY A 175 -0.32 -13.22 -23.28
N LYS A 176 0.47 -14.00 -22.54
CA LYS A 176 0.34 -15.46 -22.49
C LYS A 176 0.00 -16.00 -21.11
N ASN A 177 0.57 -15.43 -20.07
CA ASN A 177 0.37 -15.90 -18.68
C ASN A 177 0.63 -14.76 -17.69
N LEU A 178 0.38 -15.03 -16.41
CA LEU A 178 0.56 -14.06 -15.31
C LEU A 178 1.99 -14.01 -14.76
N LYS A 179 3.00 -14.49 -15.50
CA LYS A 179 4.40 -14.41 -15.05
C LYS A 179 4.80 -12.95 -14.86
N GLY A 180 5.35 -12.63 -13.67
CA GLY A 180 5.69 -11.26 -13.30
C GLY A 180 4.53 -10.46 -12.68
N TRP A 181 3.38 -11.12 -12.44
CA TRP A 181 2.22 -10.51 -11.80
C TRP A 181 1.77 -11.35 -10.59
N THR A 182 1.39 -10.69 -9.50
CA THR A 182 0.85 -11.32 -8.28
C THR A 182 -0.59 -10.87 -8.07
N GLY A 183 -1.50 -11.81 -7.91
CA GLY A 183 -2.91 -11.60 -7.63
C GLY A 183 -3.64 -12.94 -7.50
N ASP A 184 -4.82 -12.93 -6.88
CA ASP A 184 -5.62 -14.13 -6.67
C ASP A 184 -6.15 -14.70 -8.00
N LYS A 185 -5.73 -15.91 -8.36
CA LYS A 185 -6.14 -16.62 -9.58
C LYS A 185 -7.65 -16.90 -9.65
N LYS A 186 -8.37 -16.77 -8.54
CA LYS A 186 -9.84 -16.83 -8.52
C LYS A 186 -10.44 -15.68 -9.35
N TYR A 187 -9.82 -14.52 -9.33
CA TYR A 187 -10.30 -13.31 -10.00
C TYR A 187 -9.51 -12.97 -11.25
N TRP A 188 -8.22 -13.38 -11.34
CA TRP A 188 -7.31 -12.97 -12.39
C TRP A 188 -6.85 -14.15 -13.25
N SER A 189 -6.92 -13.97 -14.55
CA SER A 189 -6.50 -14.96 -15.55
C SER A 189 -6.01 -14.27 -16.82
N VAL A 190 -5.53 -15.05 -17.80
CA VAL A 190 -5.28 -14.55 -19.16
C VAL A 190 -6.33 -15.14 -20.09
N LYS A 191 -7.03 -14.30 -20.81
CA LYS A 191 -8.02 -14.68 -21.83
C LYS A 191 -7.77 -13.88 -23.11
N GLU A 192 -7.70 -14.55 -24.26
CA GLU A 192 -7.54 -13.91 -25.57
C GLU A 192 -6.37 -12.91 -25.64
N GLY A 193 -5.24 -13.26 -25.01
CA GLY A 193 -4.07 -12.39 -24.97
C GLY A 193 -4.15 -11.20 -24.02
N ALA A 194 -5.22 -11.10 -23.22
CA ALA A 194 -5.44 -10.03 -22.24
C ALA A 194 -5.42 -10.54 -20.81
N LEU A 195 -4.78 -9.78 -19.91
CA LEU A 195 -4.90 -9.93 -18.47
C LEU A 195 -6.34 -9.60 -18.10
N THR A 196 -7.07 -10.56 -17.58
CA THR A 196 -8.53 -10.50 -17.40
C THR A 196 -8.90 -10.66 -15.93
N GLY A 197 -9.57 -9.64 -15.40
CA GLY A 197 -10.17 -9.64 -14.07
C GLY A 197 -11.68 -9.88 -14.16
N VAL A 198 -12.22 -10.78 -13.32
CA VAL A 198 -13.65 -11.12 -13.31
C VAL A 198 -14.15 -11.21 -11.87
N THR A 199 -15.35 -10.67 -11.63
CA THR A 199 -16.09 -10.91 -10.39
C THR A 199 -17.52 -11.32 -10.70
N ASP A 200 -18.09 -12.14 -9.84
CA ASP A 200 -19.49 -12.60 -9.88
C ASP A 200 -20.44 -11.74 -9.03
N GLY A 201 -19.91 -10.65 -8.46
CA GLY A 201 -20.65 -9.78 -7.54
C GLY A 201 -20.58 -10.19 -6.07
N SER A 202 -19.96 -11.31 -5.73
CA SER A 202 -19.81 -11.79 -4.35
C SER A 202 -18.62 -11.16 -3.58
N LEU A 203 -17.78 -10.40 -4.29
CA LEU A 203 -16.58 -9.79 -3.74
C LEU A 203 -16.90 -8.85 -2.57
N LYS A 204 -16.21 -9.01 -1.44
CA LYS A 204 -16.43 -8.20 -0.22
C LYS A 204 -15.40 -7.07 -0.03
N LYS A 205 -14.27 -7.14 -0.71
CA LYS A 205 -13.19 -6.11 -0.71
C LYS A 205 -12.62 -6.02 -2.10
N ASN A 206 -12.19 -4.83 -2.52
CA ASN A 206 -11.44 -4.65 -3.76
C ASN A 206 -10.20 -5.54 -3.76
N ARG A 207 -9.91 -6.17 -4.90
CA ARG A 207 -8.76 -7.05 -5.10
C ARG A 207 -7.90 -6.52 -6.24
N PHE A 208 -6.60 -6.73 -6.11
CA PHE A 208 -5.65 -6.20 -7.05
C PHE A 208 -4.77 -7.32 -7.60
N ILE A 209 -4.34 -7.13 -8.84
CA ILE A 209 -3.18 -7.82 -9.39
C ILE A 209 -2.06 -6.80 -9.56
N THR A 210 -0.87 -7.13 -9.11
CA THR A 210 0.25 -6.20 -9.07
C THR A 210 1.43 -6.71 -9.87
N TRP A 211 2.13 -5.82 -10.53
CA TRP A 211 3.35 -6.13 -11.25
C TRP A 211 4.53 -6.24 -10.27
N ASN A 212 5.27 -7.36 -10.34
CA ASN A 212 6.34 -7.71 -9.39
C ASN A 212 7.71 -7.10 -9.74
N ALA A 213 7.76 -6.09 -10.60
CA ALA A 213 9.00 -5.41 -10.87
C ALA A 213 9.30 -4.34 -9.80
N SER A 214 10.44 -3.68 -9.97
CA SER A 214 10.86 -2.57 -9.12
C SER A 214 9.80 -1.47 -9.02
N THR A 215 9.82 -0.76 -7.92
CA THR A 215 9.07 0.47 -7.65
C THR A 215 9.08 1.41 -8.85
N ILE A 216 7.92 1.92 -9.25
CA ILE A 216 7.81 2.92 -10.33
C ILE A 216 7.78 4.33 -9.73
N ARG A 217 8.62 5.22 -10.25
CA ARG A 217 8.71 6.63 -9.79
C ARG A 217 8.13 7.59 -10.83
N ASN A 218 8.94 8.04 -11.77
CA ASN A 218 8.53 8.85 -12.89
C ASN A 218 8.36 7.95 -14.11
N PHE A 219 7.24 8.04 -14.80
CA PHE A 219 6.94 7.11 -15.88
C PHE A 219 5.91 7.64 -16.88
N GLU A 220 5.88 7.03 -18.05
CA GLU A 220 4.76 7.01 -18.97
C GLU A 220 4.25 5.58 -19.11
N LEU A 221 2.97 5.36 -18.87
CA LEU A 221 2.29 4.07 -18.99
C LEU A 221 1.24 4.17 -20.09
N GLN A 222 1.14 3.15 -20.92
CA GLN A 222 0.06 2.95 -21.90
C GLN A 222 -0.50 1.55 -21.72
N VAL A 223 -1.82 1.45 -21.69
CA VAL A 223 -2.56 0.19 -21.48
C VAL A 223 -3.83 0.22 -22.31
N THR A 224 -4.07 -0.83 -23.09
CA THR A 224 -5.33 -1.01 -23.79
C THR A 224 -6.30 -1.75 -22.89
N VAL A 225 -7.48 -1.15 -22.62
CA VAL A 225 -8.47 -1.60 -21.63
C VAL A 225 -9.82 -1.84 -22.30
N LYS A 226 -10.50 -2.93 -21.90
CA LYS A 226 -11.91 -3.18 -22.24
C LYS A 226 -12.66 -3.55 -20.96
N PHE A 227 -13.81 -2.93 -20.74
CA PHE A 227 -14.60 -3.09 -19.52
C PHE A 227 -16.10 -3.27 -19.85
N THR A 228 -16.84 -4.01 -19.02
CA THR A 228 -18.27 -4.23 -19.15
C THR A 228 -19.10 -3.06 -18.61
N ASP A 229 -20.40 -2.99 -18.93
CA ASP A 229 -21.29 -1.86 -18.59
C ASP A 229 -21.36 -1.50 -17.10
N LYS A 230 -21.18 -2.49 -16.24
CA LYS A 230 -21.24 -2.32 -14.77
C LYS A 230 -19.86 -2.36 -14.12
N ALA A 231 -18.79 -2.38 -14.93
CA ALA A 231 -17.45 -2.46 -14.42
C ALA A 231 -17.09 -1.20 -13.60
N ASN A 232 -16.44 -1.45 -12.49
CA ASN A 232 -15.67 -0.49 -11.70
C ASN A 232 -14.31 -1.10 -11.46
N SER A 233 -13.27 -0.42 -11.87
CA SER A 233 -11.89 -0.88 -11.83
C SER A 233 -10.94 0.33 -11.79
N GLY A 234 -9.63 0.08 -11.88
CA GLY A 234 -8.65 1.16 -11.95
C GLY A 234 -7.24 0.66 -12.21
N ILE A 235 -6.42 1.55 -12.70
CA ILE A 235 -4.98 1.40 -12.85
C ILE A 235 -4.34 2.05 -11.64
N GLN A 236 -3.85 1.23 -10.71
CA GLN A 236 -3.09 1.67 -9.53
C GLN A 236 -1.65 1.99 -9.92
N TYR A 237 -1.14 3.11 -9.46
CA TYR A 237 0.26 3.48 -9.65
C TYR A 237 0.80 4.25 -8.45
N ARG A 238 2.10 4.16 -8.21
CA ARG A 238 2.73 4.70 -6.99
C ARG A 238 1.94 4.34 -5.73
N SER A 239 1.42 3.12 -5.72
CA SER A 239 0.61 2.58 -4.64
C SER A 239 1.42 1.64 -3.77
N LYS A 240 0.89 1.26 -2.63
CA LYS A 240 1.49 0.28 -1.73
C LYS A 240 0.52 -0.85 -1.45
N MET A 241 1.04 -2.05 -1.21
CA MET A 241 0.24 -3.14 -0.69
C MET A 241 -0.14 -2.85 0.76
N LEU A 242 -1.35 -3.27 1.13
CA LEU A 242 -1.91 -3.11 2.48
C LEU A 242 -2.26 -4.49 3.04
N PRO A 243 -1.25 -5.33 3.34
CA PRO A 243 -1.46 -6.72 3.77
C PRO A 243 -2.25 -6.81 5.08
N GLU A 244 -2.20 -5.77 5.91
CA GLU A 244 -2.99 -5.65 7.12
C GLU A 244 -4.50 -5.56 6.85
N ILE A 245 -4.90 -5.21 5.63
CA ILE A 245 -6.31 -5.17 5.20
C ILE A 245 -6.67 -6.42 4.39
N GLY A 246 -5.72 -6.97 3.66
CA GLY A 246 -5.83 -8.18 2.85
C GLY A 246 -4.66 -8.34 1.90
N LEU A 247 -4.31 -9.58 1.58
CA LEU A 247 -3.07 -9.95 0.86
C LEU A 247 -2.93 -9.32 -0.53
N ASP A 248 -4.04 -9.08 -1.20
CA ASP A 248 -4.12 -8.50 -2.53
C ASP A 248 -4.91 -7.18 -2.50
N VAL A 249 -4.79 -6.43 -1.39
CA VAL A 249 -5.33 -5.10 -1.22
C VAL A 249 -4.21 -4.07 -1.36
N ALA A 250 -4.48 -3.03 -2.14
CA ALA A 250 -3.55 -1.92 -2.35
C ALA A 250 -4.21 -0.58 -2.01
N GLY A 251 -3.39 0.43 -1.75
CA GLY A 251 -3.80 1.82 -1.56
C GLY A 251 -2.81 2.78 -2.22
N GLY A 252 -3.30 3.90 -2.71
CA GLY A 252 -2.53 4.91 -3.42
C GLY A 252 -3.24 5.46 -4.64
N TYR A 253 -2.51 6.12 -5.54
CA TYR A 253 -3.09 6.75 -6.72
C TYR A 253 -3.71 5.74 -7.70
N GLN A 254 -4.85 6.10 -8.24
CA GLN A 254 -5.60 5.30 -9.21
C GLN A 254 -6.13 6.19 -10.35
N CYS A 255 -5.95 5.72 -11.57
CA CYS A 255 -6.73 6.16 -12.72
C CYS A 255 -7.96 5.25 -12.80
N ASP A 256 -9.13 5.79 -12.48
CA ASP A 256 -10.37 5.02 -12.43
C ASP A 256 -10.85 4.57 -13.81
N ILE A 257 -11.47 3.40 -13.84
CA ILE A 257 -12.09 2.82 -15.02
C ILE A 257 -13.53 2.46 -14.70
N MET A 258 -14.48 3.19 -15.27
CA MET A 258 -15.90 2.87 -15.12
C MET A 258 -16.76 3.45 -16.25
N ALA A 259 -17.96 2.90 -16.41
CA ALA A 259 -18.88 3.33 -17.47
C ALA A 259 -19.53 4.71 -17.22
N ARG A 260 -19.17 5.40 -16.13
CA ARG A 260 -19.71 6.75 -15.80
C ARG A 260 -18.81 7.83 -16.39
N GLU A 261 -19.39 8.69 -17.21
CA GLU A 261 -18.67 9.70 -17.99
C GLU A 261 -17.79 10.63 -17.14
N ASN A 262 -18.29 11.13 -16.03
CA ASN A 262 -17.58 12.05 -15.13
C ASN A 262 -16.60 11.38 -14.16
N MET A 263 -16.44 10.06 -14.23
CA MET A 263 -15.56 9.28 -13.34
C MET A 263 -14.55 8.42 -14.10
N ASN A 264 -14.76 8.18 -15.41
CA ASN A 264 -13.83 7.37 -16.19
C ASN A 264 -12.55 8.16 -16.50
N GLY A 265 -11.40 7.66 -16.06
CA GLY A 265 -10.12 8.36 -16.17
C GLY A 265 -9.89 9.44 -15.12
N MET A 266 -10.75 9.57 -14.11
CA MET A 266 -10.54 10.47 -12.97
C MET A 266 -9.33 10.05 -12.15
N ALA A 267 -8.84 10.95 -11.30
CA ALA A 267 -7.81 10.66 -10.32
C ALA A 267 -8.46 10.35 -8.96
N TYR A 268 -8.19 9.17 -8.46
CA TYR A 268 -8.64 8.69 -7.15
C TYR A 268 -7.42 8.24 -6.33
N GLU A 269 -7.52 8.31 -5.03
CA GLU A 269 -6.55 7.71 -4.12
C GLU A 269 -7.23 6.62 -3.28
N GLU A 270 -7.00 5.39 -3.68
CA GLU A 270 -7.58 4.21 -3.02
C GLU A 270 -7.08 4.15 -1.57
N ARG A 271 -8.02 4.09 -0.62
CA ARG A 271 -7.75 4.07 0.83
C ARG A 271 -6.94 5.24 1.36
N GLY A 272 -6.95 6.35 0.63
CA GLY A 272 -6.33 7.61 1.00
C GLY A 272 -7.32 8.77 0.96
N ARG A 273 -6.92 9.86 0.32
CA ARG A 273 -7.72 11.10 0.20
C ARG A 273 -8.92 10.98 -0.76
N ARG A 274 -9.13 9.83 -1.42
CA ARG A 274 -10.25 9.51 -2.31
C ARG A 274 -10.20 10.29 -3.62
N ILE A 275 -11.26 11.06 -3.97
CA ILE A 275 -11.34 11.77 -5.25
C ILE A 275 -10.42 12.98 -5.23
N LEU A 276 -9.34 12.92 -6.01
CA LEU A 276 -8.41 14.03 -6.20
C LEU A 276 -8.83 14.89 -7.39
N SER A 277 -9.47 14.31 -8.41
CA SER A 277 -9.94 15.04 -9.60
C SER A 277 -11.06 14.21 -10.26
N TYR A 278 -12.19 14.83 -10.57
CA TYR A 278 -13.15 14.22 -11.50
C TYR A 278 -12.61 14.28 -12.93
N THR A 279 -13.20 13.48 -13.83
CA THR A 279 -12.89 13.51 -15.26
C THR A 279 -13.11 14.92 -15.83
N GLY A 280 -12.15 15.39 -16.64
CA GLY A 280 -12.20 16.70 -17.25
C GLY A 280 -11.72 17.84 -16.35
N GLN A 281 -10.99 17.57 -15.26
CA GLN A 281 -10.54 18.63 -14.35
C GLN A 281 -9.02 18.80 -14.33
N LYS A 282 -8.58 20.04 -14.17
CA LYS A 282 -7.23 20.43 -13.76
C LYS A 282 -7.27 20.80 -12.29
N VAL A 283 -6.40 20.19 -11.49
CA VAL A 283 -6.47 20.27 -10.02
C VAL A 283 -5.10 20.56 -9.41
N ILE A 284 -5.09 21.35 -8.35
CA ILE A 284 -3.97 21.42 -7.40
C ILE A 284 -4.48 20.83 -6.08
N VAL A 285 -3.81 19.78 -5.58
CA VAL A 285 -3.97 19.32 -4.21
C VAL A 285 -3.02 20.17 -3.36
N ASP A 286 -3.57 20.91 -2.41
CA ASP A 286 -2.77 21.80 -1.57
C ASP A 286 -1.93 21.06 -0.53
N GLN A 287 -1.13 21.78 0.24
CA GLN A 287 -0.26 21.22 1.29
C GLN A 287 -1.02 20.55 2.45
N LYS A 288 -2.36 20.73 2.53
CA LYS A 288 -3.24 20.11 3.52
C LYS A 288 -4.01 18.92 2.94
N GLY A 289 -3.71 18.52 1.70
CA GLY A 289 -4.38 17.43 1.01
C GLY A 289 -5.73 17.80 0.41
N GLN A 290 -6.14 19.09 0.41
CA GLN A 290 -7.39 19.51 -0.17
C GLN A 290 -7.25 19.74 -1.68
N PRO A 291 -8.03 19.05 -2.54
CA PRO A 291 -8.01 19.25 -3.97
C PRO A 291 -8.84 20.46 -4.41
N TRP A 292 -8.25 21.32 -5.24
CA TRP A 292 -8.82 22.55 -5.78
C TRP A 292 -8.86 22.50 -7.30
N VAL A 293 -10.03 22.60 -7.90
CA VAL A 293 -10.19 22.71 -9.35
C VAL A 293 -9.73 24.10 -9.78
N ILE A 294 -8.75 24.13 -10.67
CA ILE A 294 -8.16 25.36 -11.23
C ILE A 294 -8.52 25.55 -12.71
N GLY A 295 -9.20 24.60 -13.31
CA GLY A 295 -9.66 24.64 -14.69
C GLY A 295 -10.39 23.38 -15.09
N GLU A 296 -11.14 23.45 -16.18
CA GLU A 296 -11.90 22.34 -16.73
C GLU A 296 -11.46 22.03 -18.15
N MET A 297 -11.61 20.77 -18.55
CA MET A 297 -11.36 20.24 -19.88
C MET A 297 -12.65 19.59 -20.38
N PRO A 298 -12.87 19.46 -21.69
CA PRO A 298 -14.04 18.75 -22.20
C PRO A 298 -14.12 17.32 -21.68
N VAL A 299 -15.29 16.89 -21.27
CA VAL A 299 -15.57 15.50 -20.90
C VAL A 299 -16.05 14.72 -22.11
N LYS A 300 -15.52 13.52 -22.32
CA LYS A 300 -15.90 12.63 -23.41
C LYS A 300 -16.41 11.32 -22.84
N LYS A 301 -17.42 10.75 -23.47
CA LYS A 301 -17.96 9.44 -23.13
C LYS A 301 -17.13 8.34 -23.82
N PHE A 302 -16.78 7.33 -23.05
CA PHE A 302 -16.07 6.14 -23.54
C PHE A 302 -16.98 4.91 -23.33
N PRO A 303 -17.52 4.34 -24.41
CA PRO A 303 -18.50 3.26 -24.30
C PRO A 303 -17.86 1.97 -23.74
N PRO A 304 -18.59 1.18 -22.92
CA PRO A 304 -18.14 -0.14 -22.48
C PRO A 304 -18.09 -1.13 -23.64
N ASN A 305 -17.47 -2.30 -23.41
CA ASN A 305 -17.35 -3.42 -24.35
C ASN A 305 -16.52 -3.15 -25.63
N VAL A 306 -15.84 -2.01 -25.68
CA VAL A 306 -14.83 -1.67 -26.69
C VAL A 306 -13.46 -1.45 -26.05
N TRP A 307 -12.41 -1.59 -26.85
CA TRP A 307 -11.04 -1.32 -26.41
C TRP A 307 -10.75 0.18 -26.42
N HIS A 308 -10.16 0.70 -25.33
CA HIS A 308 -9.71 2.07 -25.16
C HIS A 308 -8.25 2.10 -24.76
N GLU A 309 -7.47 3.04 -25.30
CA GLU A 309 -6.11 3.29 -24.85
C GLU A 309 -6.11 4.23 -23.63
N TYR A 310 -5.64 3.74 -22.50
CA TYR A 310 -5.36 4.55 -21.33
C TYR A 310 -3.88 4.92 -21.30
N ARG A 311 -3.59 6.20 -21.09
CA ARG A 311 -2.24 6.70 -20.90
C ARG A 311 -2.16 7.44 -19.59
N ILE A 312 -1.08 7.18 -18.82
CA ILE A 312 -0.76 7.88 -17.57
C ILE A 312 0.67 8.40 -17.70
N SER A 313 0.87 9.68 -17.41
CA SER A 313 2.18 10.30 -17.31
C SER A 313 2.37 10.89 -15.91
N VAL A 314 3.45 10.51 -15.24
CA VAL A 314 3.78 11.01 -13.92
C VAL A 314 5.20 11.53 -13.91
N ARG A 315 5.35 12.83 -13.60
CA ARG A 315 6.61 13.56 -13.58
C ARG A 315 6.73 14.36 -12.28
N GLY A 316 7.59 13.92 -11.38
CA GLY A 316 7.62 14.49 -10.03
C GLY A 316 6.27 14.27 -9.34
N ASN A 317 5.63 15.35 -8.91
CA ASN A 317 4.30 15.35 -8.30
C ASN A 317 3.21 15.87 -9.26
N HIS A 318 3.46 15.84 -10.57
CA HIS A 318 2.50 16.19 -11.61
C HIS A 318 2.02 14.93 -12.32
N HIS A 319 0.73 14.69 -12.30
CA HIS A 319 0.05 13.50 -12.81
C HIS A 319 -0.96 13.88 -13.88
N GLN A 320 -0.99 13.09 -14.94
CA GLN A 320 -1.89 13.32 -16.07
C GLN A 320 -2.44 12.00 -16.58
N HIS A 321 -3.75 11.94 -16.88
CA HIS A 321 -4.43 10.79 -17.45
C HIS A 321 -5.06 11.13 -18.79
N TRP A 322 -5.10 10.16 -19.71
CA TRP A 322 -5.78 10.25 -21.00
C TRP A 322 -6.50 8.94 -21.30
N ILE A 323 -7.59 9.03 -22.07
CA ILE A 323 -8.28 7.92 -22.71
C ILE A 323 -8.44 8.26 -24.19
N ASP A 324 -7.98 7.39 -25.09
CA ASP A 324 -8.03 7.59 -26.54
C ASP A 324 -7.47 8.95 -26.97
N GLY A 325 -6.34 9.36 -26.41
CA GLY A 325 -5.69 10.64 -26.61
C GLY A 325 -6.38 11.84 -25.97
N HIS A 326 -7.54 11.65 -25.33
CA HIS A 326 -8.31 12.72 -24.68
C HIS A 326 -7.91 12.82 -23.19
N LYS A 327 -7.45 14.00 -22.77
CA LYS A 327 -7.00 14.20 -21.38
C LYS A 327 -8.19 14.19 -20.43
N THR A 328 -8.16 13.28 -19.43
CA THR A 328 -9.24 13.08 -18.47
C THR A 328 -8.93 13.63 -17.08
N ALA A 329 -7.66 13.67 -16.67
CA ALA A 329 -7.23 14.32 -15.43
C ALA A 329 -5.85 14.97 -15.61
N ASP A 330 -5.65 16.08 -14.90
CA ASP A 330 -4.37 16.81 -14.87
C ASP A 330 -4.23 17.43 -13.46
N PHE A 331 -3.37 16.84 -12.60
CA PHE A 331 -3.27 17.33 -11.24
C PHE A 331 -1.84 17.40 -10.72
N ILE A 332 -1.59 18.38 -9.86
CA ILE A 332 -0.33 18.56 -9.13
C ILE A 332 -0.61 18.33 -7.65
N ASP A 333 0.13 17.43 -7.03
CA ASP A 333 -0.02 17.10 -5.62
C ASP A 333 1.07 17.78 -4.79
N LEU A 334 0.69 18.80 -4.03
CA LEU A 334 1.58 19.56 -3.15
C LEU A 334 1.59 19.06 -1.71
N ASP A 335 0.79 18.05 -1.36
CA ASP A 335 0.73 17.47 -0.02
C ASP A 335 1.95 16.58 0.24
N GLU A 336 2.99 17.13 0.83
CA GLU A 336 4.24 16.43 1.12
C GLU A 336 4.09 15.30 2.13
N ASN A 337 3.06 15.34 2.96
CA ASN A 337 2.81 14.33 3.99
C ASN A 337 2.11 13.07 3.46
N SER A 338 1.29 13.22 2.42
CA SER A 338 0.45 12.11 1.92
C SER A 338 0.81 11.67 0.50
N ARG A 339 1.44 12.53 -0.32
CA ARG A 339 1.81 12.17 -1.69
C ARG A 339 2.84 11.04 -1.73
N ALA A 340 2.62 10.07 -2.60
CA ALA A 340 3.61 9.06 -2.93
C ALA A 340 4.44 9.48 -4.15
N LEU A 341 5.77 9.38 -4.05
CA LEU A 341 6.68 9.65 -5.17
C LEU A 341 7.11 8.39 -5.91
N ASP A 342 6.81 7.22 -5.35
CA ASP A 342 7.04 5.91 -5.95
C ASP A 342 6.05 4.87 -5.41
N GLY A 343 6.14 3.64 -5.91
CA GLY A 343 5.28 2.55 -5.48
C GLY A 343 5.03 1.52 -6.59
N ILE A 344 4.06 0.64 -6.38
CA ILE A 344 3.71 -0.44 -7.30
C ILE A 344 2.80 0.02 -8.44
N LEU A 345 2.80 -0.79 -9.53
CA LEU A 345 1.78 -0.79 -10.58
C LEU A 345 0.81 -1.96 -10.33
N GLY A 346 -0.49 -1.74 -10.47
CA GLY A 346 -1.48 -2.79 -10.34
C GLY A 346 -2.80 -2.47 -11.03
N PHE A 347 -3.68 -3.48 -11.10
CA PHE A 347 -5.03 -3.35 -11.64
C PHE A 347 -6.05 -3.88 -10.63
N GLN A 348 -7.23 -3.29 -10.64
CA GLN A 348 -8.28 -3.56 -9.65
C GLN A 348 -9.43 -4.39 -10.24
N VAL A 349 -9.99 -5.31 -9.44
CA VAL A 349 -11.40 -5.73 -9.51
C VAL A 349 -12.13 -5.24 -8.27
N HIS A 350 -13.26 -4.57 -8.48
CA HIS A 350 -13.95 -3.81 -7.45
C HIS A 350 -15.16 -4.58 -6.89
N VAL A 351 -15.49 -4.33 -5.62
CA VAL A 351 -16.77 -4.79 -5.03
C VAL A 351 -17.93 -4.17 -5.78
N GLY A 352 -19.03 -4.93 -5.93
CA GLY A 352 -20.21 -4.44 -6.63
C GLY A 352 -20.80 -5.49 -7.54
N PRO A 353 -21.51 -5.08 -8.59
CA PRO A 353 -22.10 -6.01 -9.57
C PRO A 353 -21.03 -6.89 -10.23
N ALA A 354 -21.47 -8.04 -10.76
CA ALA A 354 -20.63 -8.89 -11.60
C ALA A 354 -20.06 -8.06 -12.76
N MET A 355 -18.76 -8.21 -13.00
CA MET A 355 -18.04 -7.44 -14.03
C MET A 355 -16.89 -8.20 -14.64
N GLN A 356 -16.47 -7.78 -15.82
CA GLN A 356 -15.22 -8.17 -16.44
C GLN A 356 -14.42 -6.93 -16.86
N ILE A 357 -13.13 -6.98 -16.62
CA ILE A 357 -12.13 -6.00 -17.07
C ILE A 357 -10.98 -6.72 -17.74
N GLN A 358 -10.47 -6.16 -18.83
CA GLN A 358 -9.36 -6.74 -19.59
C GLN A 358 -8.30 -5.67 -19.90
N PHE A 359 -7.02 -6.07 -19.76
CA PHE A 359 -5.86 -5.22 -20.00
C PHE A 359 -4.91 -5.93 -20.98
N LYS A 360 -4.45 -5.24 -22.00
CA LYS A 360 -3.44 -5.73 -22.95
C LYS A 360 -2.54 -4.59 -23.41
N ASP A 361 -1.58 -4.91 -24.24
CA ASP A 361 -0.64 -3.94 -24.82
C ASP A 361 -0.03 -3.00 -23.76
N ILE A 362 0.28 -3.59 -22.59
CA ILE A 362 0.81 -2.85 -21.43
C ILE A 362 2.25 -2.50 -21.72
N ARG A 363 2.55 -1.22 -21.88
CA ARG A 363 3.92 -0.73 -22.07
C ARG A 363 4.21 0.45 -21.16
N MET A 364 5.41 0.48 -20.59
CA MET A 364 5.82 1.51 -19.66
C MET A 364 7.23 1.99 -19.96
N LYS A 365 7.43 3.30 -19.88
CA LYS A 365 8.73 3.95 -19.99
C LYS A 365 9.06 4.61 -18.67
N HIS A 366 10.17 4.20 -18.06
CA HIS A 366 10.73 4.89 -16.91
C HIS A 366 11.34 6.22 -17.35
N LEU A 367 11.05 7.27 -16.60
CA LEU A 367 11.62 8.60 -16.79
C LEU A 367 12.68 8.85 -15.69
N PRO A 368 13.57 9.84 -15.84
CA PRO A 368 14.59 10.13 -14.84
C PRO A 368 14.02 10.34 -13.43
N ASP A 369 14.64 9.74 -12.42
CA ASP A 369 14.17 9.82 -11.03
C ASP A 369 14.31 11.22 -10.42
N ASN A 370 15.23 12.03 -10.94
CA ASN A 370 15.55 13.38 -10.47
C ASN A 370 14.73 14.49 -11.13
N LEU A 371 13.56 14.17 -11.69
CA LEU A 371 12.67 15.21 -12.22
C LEU A 371 12.21 16.15 -11.09
N PRO A 372 12.20 17.49 -11.34
CA PRO A 372 11.86 18.46 -10.32
C PRO A 372 10.42 18.31 -9.85
N LEU A 373 10.21 18.51 -8.55
CA LEU A 373 8.89 18.61 -7.96
C LEU A 373 8.36 20.04 -8.11
N ARG A 374 7.08 20.16 -8.41
CA ARG A 374 6.37 21.44 -8.33
C ARG A 374 6.22 21.82 -6.86
N SER A 375 6.54 23.06 -6.53
CA SER A 375 6.40 23.60 -5.18
C SER A 375 5.16 24.49 -5.06
N SER A 376 4.73 24.77 -3.83
CA SER A 376 3.66 25.74 -3.55
C SER A 376 4.08 27.19 -3.86
N VAL A 377 5.39 27.43 -3.98
CA VAL A 377 5.92 28.74 -4.41
C VAL A 377 5.65 28.96 -5.89
N ASP A 378 5.90 27.95 -6.72
CA ASP A 378 5.78 28.03 -8.18
C ASP A 378 4.38 27.67 -8.68
N THR A 379 3.59 26.97 -7.86
CA THR A 379 2.26 26.46 -8.21
C THR A 379 1.21 27.10 -7.31
N LYS A 380 0.63 28.20 -7.78
CA LYS A 380 -0.36 28.95 -7.02
C LYS A 380 -1.78 28.44 -7.31
N ILE A 381 -2.59 28.34 -6.27
CA ILE A 381 -4.03 28.12 -6.38
C ILE A 381 -4.67 29.47 -6.71
N PRO A 382 -5.32 29.64 -7.89
CA PRO A 382 -5.92 30.90 -8.26
C PRO A 382 -7.14 31.22 -7.38
N PRO A 383 -7.50 32.49 -7.18
CA PRO A 383 -8.68 32.88 -6.39
C PRO A 383 -10.02 32.35 -6.94
N SER A 384 -10.06 31.99 -8.24
CA SER A 384 -11.23 31.38 -8.90
C SER A 384 -11.35 29.87 -8.65
N ALA A 385 -10.36 29.22 -8.01
CA ALA A 385 -10.39 27.81 -7.70
C ALA A 385 -11.56 27.44 -6.78
N TYR A 386 -12.02 26.19 -6.92
CA TYR A 386 -13.11 25.67 -6.11
C TYR A 386 -12.87 24.21 -5.75
N GLY A 387 -13.50 23.74 -4.65
CA GLY A 387 -13.37 22.34 -4.21
C GLY A 387 -13.86 21.36 -5.28
N VAL A 388 -13.17 20.24 -5.41
CA VAL A 388 -13.44 19.17 -6.39
C VAL A 388 -14.90 18.70 -6.30
N ARG A 389 -15.58 18.66 -7.43
CA ARG A 389 -16.94 18.16 -7.61
C ARG A 389 -17.17 17.80 -9.08
N PRO A 390 -18.20 16.99 -9.44
CA PRO A 390 -18.52 16.72 -10.84
C PRO A 390 -18.78 18.00 -11.65
N GLN A 391 -18.32 18.03 -12.88
CA GLN A 391 -18.53 19.15 -13.80
C GLN A 391 -20.04 19.43 -13.97
N GLY A 392 -20.44 20.70 -14.04
CA GLY A 392 -21.85 21.10 -14.09
C GLY A 392 -22.58 21.13 -12.74
N THR A 393 -21.96 20.71 -11.64
CA THR A 393 -22.55 20.78 -10.29
C THR A 393 -22.45 22.20 -9.73
N PRO A 394 -23.50 22.75 -9.09
CA PRO A 394 -23.46 24.08 -8.48
C PRO A 394 -22.31 24.29 -7.51
N LYS A 395 -21.73 25.49 -7.51
CA LYS A 395 -20.56 25.82 -6.67
C LYS A 395 -20.87 25.85 -5.17
N ASN A 396 -22.09 26.09 -4.78
CA ASN A 396 -22.53 26.19 -3.40
C ASN A 396 -23.40 24.98 -3.01
N GLY A 397 -23.24 24.48 -1.79
CA GLY A 397 -24.10 23.43 -1.23
C GLY A 397 -23.83 22.00 -1.65
N TRP A 398 -22.80 21.76 -2.47
CA TRP A 398 -22.42 20.37 -2.81
C TRP A 398 -21.44 19.82 -1.77
N THR A 399 -21.80 18.67 -1.20
CA THR A 399 -20.89 17.85 -0.37
C THR A 399 -20.72 16.53 -1.05
N ALA A 400 -19.47 16.06 -1.19
CA ALA A 400 -19.17 14.77 -1.78
C ALA A 400 -19.92 13.67 -1.04
N PRO A 401 -20.66 12.79 -1.72
CA PRO A 401 -21.48 11.74 -1.07
C PRO A 401 -20.68 10.80 -0.14
N PHE A 402 -19.38 10.73 -0.31
CA PHE A 402 -18.46 9.87 0.46
C PHE A 402 -17.92 10.53 1.75
N TYR A 403 -18.13 11.83 1.98
CA TYR A 403 -17.65 12.52 3.18
C TYR A 403 -18.64 12.49 4.36
N ARG A 404 -19.84 11.89 4.20
CA ARG A 404 -20.91 11.92 5.22
C ARG A 404 -20.74 10.93 6.38
N ASN A 405 -19.77 10.00 6.34
CA ASN A 405 -19.63 8.96 7.38
C ASN A 405 -18.19 8.81 7.86
N GLN A 406 -17.64 9.88 8.45
CA GLN A 406 -16.48 9.81 9.34
C GLN A 406 -16.71 10.78 10.49
N ASN A 407 -17.57 10.39 11.43
CA ASN A 407 -17.56 10.76 12.84
C ASN A 407 -17.53 9.45 13.63
#